data_0b2522d18a88312de01e38b6d0f95c7c
#
_entry.id   0b2522d18a88312de01e38b6d0f95c7c
#
_cell.length_a   1.000
_cell.length_b   1.000
_cell.length_c   1.000
_cell.angle_alpha   90.00
_cell.angle_beta   90.00
_cell.angle_gamma   90.00
#
_symmetry.space_group_name_H-M   'P 1'
#
loop_
_entity.id
_entity.type
_entity.pdbx_description
1 polymer ?
#
loop_
_entity_poly.entity_id
_entity_poly.type
_entity_poly.pdbx_seq_one_letter_code
_entity_poly.pdbx_strand_id
1 'polypeptide(L)'
;MGSMQLKVAQQLSEPGGQVNEDLIWHGGNDFMVLDGASSLTPGSHHDAVGFVRAFTESYAVCARADKPLHTCVNESLDTLRERFDPARYEQGIGPSASLAVVRCHNGWMELLLLGDCTALILSTDGRTERTYLNEVARFDAIALDMAARIHEETGLPIRETIHNPLVHEQLVANRHMMNQPAGYRILSATTKPLTSTDVMSISLDGLAGIILHSDGFDNMEDDLTRQPIDLGRSYRMLRELERTDADLNRYPRFKIGDDATALYLEVVPA
;
A
#
# COMPACT_ATOMS: atom_id res chain seq x y z
N MET A 1 19.18 -13.55 -26.79
CA MET A 1 17.81 -13.31 -26.27
C MET A 1 17.70 -11.81 -26.08
N GLY A 2 16.61 -11.16 -26.55
CA GLY A 2 16.38 -9.73 -26.29
C GLY A 2 16.22 -9.49 -24.79
N SER A 3 16.58 -8.30 -24.31
CA SER A 3 16.32 -7.90 -22.93
C SER A 3 14.80 -7.86 -22.69
N MET A 4 14.34 -8.28 -21.51
CA MET A 4 12.94 -8.16 -21.09
C MET A 4 12.75 -6.87 -20.28
N GLN A 5 11.55 -6.27 -20.38
CA GLN A 5 11.16 -5.08 -19.64
C GLN A 5 9.71 -5.16 -19.14
N LEU A 6 9.35 -4.28 -18.21
CA LEU A 6 7.99 -4.13 -17.73
C LEU A 6 7.27 -3.01 -18.49
N LYS A 7 5.99 -3.21 -18.78
CA LYS A 7 5.12 -2.23 -19.41
C LYS A 7 3.77 -2.19 -18.70
N VAL A 8 3.23 -0.99 -18.46
CA VAL A 8 1.88 -0.83 -17.93
C VAL A 8 0.87 -1.43 -18.90
N ALA A 9 0.16 -2.47 -18.47
CA ALA A 9 -0.93 -3.10 -19.19
C ALA A 9 -2.29 -2.55 -18.74
N GLN A 10 -2.49 -2.44 -17.42
CA GLN A 10 -3.69 -1.86 -16.84
C GLN A 10 -3.33 -1.11 -15.54
N GLN A 11 -4.12 -0.10 -15.22
CA GLN A 11 -4.07 0.60 -13.94
C GLN A 11 -5.46 1.02 -13.51
N LEU A 12 -5.70 1.01 -12.20
CA LEU A 12 -6.95 1.42 -11.58
C LEU A 12 -6.64 2.01 -10.22
N SER A 13 -7.25 3.14 -9.88
CA SER A 13 -7.16 3.76 -8.55
C SER A 13 -8.47 4.50 -8.30
N GLU A 14 -9.31 3.96 -7.42
CA GLU A 14 -10.66 4.40 -7.16
C GLU A 14 -10.90 4.61 -5.66
N PRO A 15 -11.55 5.70 -5.26
CA PRO A 15 -11.79 5.98 -3.86
C PRO A 15 -12.78 4.99 -3.23
N GLY A 16 -12.56 4.64 -1.97
CA GLY A 16 -13.53 3.98 -1.10
C GLY A 16 -14.51 4.96 -0.46
N GLY A 17 -14.10 6.22 -0.33
CA GLY A 17 -14.85 7.32 0.27
C GLY A 17 -14.93 8.56 -0.62
N GLN A 18 -14.87 9.74 0.00
CA GLN A 18 -14.94 11.02 -0.72
C GLN A 18 -13.60 11.40 -1.37
N VAL A 19 -12.51 10.93 -0.85
CA VAL A 19 -11.15 11.24 -1.30
C VAL A 19 -10.36 9.97 -1.42
N ASN A 20 -9.59 9.85 -2.48
CA ASN A 20 -8.64 8.78 -2.68
C ASN A 20 -7.29 9.23 -2.09
N GLU A 21 -6.80 8.51 -1.07
CA GLU A 21 -5.49 8.72 -0.48
C GLU A 21 -4.40 7.88 -1.16
N ASP A 22 -4.82 6.94 -2.03
CA ASP A 22 -3.91 6.13 -2.85
C ASP A 22 -3.37 6.91 -4.06
N LEU A 23 -2.24 6.44 -4.57
CA LEU A 23 -1.65 7.01 -5.78
C LEU A 23 -0.87 5.97 -6.58
N ILE A 24 -1.07 5.99 -7.91
CA ILE A 24 -0.19 5.31 -8.88
C ILE A 24 0.76 6.34 -9.47
N TRP A 25 2.04 6.00 -9.53
CA TRP A 25 3.02 6.77 -10.27
C TRP A 25 3.90 5.83 -11.10
N HIS A 26 4.25 6.25 -12.31
CA HIS A 26 5.28 5.59 -13.12
C HIS A 26 6.05 6.61 -13.96
N GLY A 27 7.33 6.34 -14.15
CA GLY A 27 8.21 7.18 -14.96
C GLY A 27 9.53 6.48 -15.26
N GLY A 28 9.99 6.58 -16.51
CA GLY A 28 11.15 5.82 -16.95
C GLY A 28 10.91 4.31 -16.82
N ASN A 29 11.71 3.65 -15.98
CA ASN A 29 11.62 2.22 -15.69
C ASN A 29 11.06 1.92 -14.28
N ASP A 30 10.53 2.93 -13.60
CA ASP A 30 10.02 2.83 -12.23
C ASP A 30 8.50 2.89 -12.22
N PHE A 31 7.89 2.04 -11.41
CA PHE A 31 6.44 1.88 -11.27
C PHE A 31 6.10 1.74 -9.79
N MET A 32 5.11 2.46 -9.28
CA MET A 32 4.75 2.38 -7.86
C MET A 32 3.26 2.52 -7.61
N VAL A 33 2.84 1.90 -6.52
CA VAL A 33 1.57 2.08 -5.83
C VAL A 33 1.88 2.60 -4.43
N LEU A 34 1.18 3.64 -4.02
CA LEU A 34 1.18 4.16 -2.66
C LEU A 34 -0.24 4.09 -2.11
N ASP A 35 -0.36 3.64 -0.88
CA ASP A 35 -1.59 3.63 -0.10
C ASP A 35 -1.40 4.60 1.06
N GLY A 36 -2.09 5.72 0.99
CA GLY A 36 -1.93 6.83 1.92
C GLY A 36 -2.79 6.66 3.17
N ALA A 37 -2.22 7.00 4.31
CA ALA A 37 -2.94 7.00 5.58
C ALA A 37 -2.77 8.34 6.29
N SER A 38 -3.87 9.11 6.37
CA SER A 38 -3.92 10.39 7.07
C SER A 38 -3.68 10.24 8.56
N SER A 39 -3.19 11.30 9.20
CA SER A 39 -3.04 11.33 10.65
C SER A 39 -4.41 11.14 11.31
N LEU A 40 -4.44 10.57 12.53
CA LEU A 40 -5.67 10.34 13.29
C LEU A 40 -6.20 11.62 13.97
N THR A 41 -5.59 12.77 13.69
CA THR A 41 -5.97 14.06 14.26
C THR A 41 -7.28 14.54 13.66
N PRO A 42 -8.26 14.97 14.47
CA PRO A 42 -9.48 15.58 13.93
C PRO A 42 -9.18 16.77 13.02
N GLY A 43 -9.74 16.78 11.81
CA GLY A 43 -9.55 17.85 10.82
C GLY A 43 -8.33 17.69 9.91
N SER A 44 -7.52 16.66 10.08
CA SER A 44 -6.37 16.33 9.19
C SER A 44 -6.77 15.46 8.00
N HIS A 45 -8.04 15.39 7.70
CA HIS A 45 -8.54 14.67 6.53
C HIS A 45 -7.82 15.17 5.28
N HIS A 46 -7.10 14.28 4.59
CA HIS A 46 -6.37 14.49 3.34
C HIS A 46 -4.89 14.92 3.46
N ASP A 47 -4.28 14.90 4.64
CA ASP A 47 -2.84 15.14 4.75
C ASP A 47 -2.00 14.03 4.10
N ALA A 48 -2.52 12.78 4.03
CA ALA A 48 -1.91 11.71 3.27
C ALA A 48 -1.85 12.01 1.77
N VAL A 49 -2.90 12.57 1.17
CA VAL A 49 -2.90 13.00 -0.24
C VAL A 49 -1.75 13.98 -0.51
N GLY A 50 -1.54 14.93 0.39
CA GLY A 50 -0.43 15.88 0.32
C GLY A 50 0.93 15.20 0.45
N PHE A 51 1.03 14.18 1.31
CA PHE A 51 2.25 13.42 1.54
C PHE A 51 2.62 12.54 0.33
N VAL A 52 1.69 11.71 -0.17
CA VAL A 52 1.97 10.81 -1.30
C VAL A 52 2.30 11.58 -2.59
N ARG A 53 1.63 12.71 -2.84
CA ARG A 53 1.95 13.60 -3.96
C ARG A 53 3.33 14.21 -3.83
N ALA A 54 3.65 14.80 -2.68
CA ALA A 54 4.96 15.41 -2.45
C ALA A 54 6.08 14.37 -2.54
N PHE A 55 5.83 13.13 -2.05
CA PHE A 55 6.79 12.03 -2.20
C PHE A 55 7.02 11.68 -3.66
N THR A 56 5.97 11.48 -4.46
CA THR A 56 6.11 11.11 -5.89
C THR A 56 6.75 12.22 -6.71
N GLU A 57 6.45 13.50 -6.43
CA GLU A 57 7.10 14.65 -7.06
C GLU A 57 8.61 14.67 -6.76
N SER A 58 9.00 14.45 -5.50
CA SER A 58 10.40 14.35 -5.10
C SER A 58 11.09 13.12 -5.72
N TYR A 59 10.41 11.97 -5.71
CA TYR A 59 10.92 10.74 -6.29
C TYR A 59 11.17 10.89 -7.81
N ALA A 60 10.27 11.53 -8.54
CA ALA A 60 10.42 11.78 -9.96
C ALA A 60 11.69 12.59 -10.31
N VAL A 61 12.15 13.46 -9.40
CA VAL A 61 13.41 14.20 -9.55
C VAL A 61 14.63 13.35 -9.19
N CYS A 62 14.50 12.48 -8.17
CA CYS A 62 15.57 11.62 -7.68
C CYS A 62 15.77 10.36 -8.52
N ALA A 63 14.69 9.85 -9.16
CA ALA A 63 14.69 8.59 -9.90
C ALA A 63 15.59 8.67 -11.15
N ARG A 64 16.71 7.94 -11.10
CA ARG A 64 17.69 7.84 -12.18
C ARG A 64 18.17 6.41 -12.28
N ALA A 65 18.39 5.95 -13.51
CA ALA A 65 18.78 4.57 -13.79
C ALA A 65 20.14 4.18 -13.16
N ASP A 66 21.02 5.17 -12.91
CA ASP A 66 22.35 4.99 -12.31
C ASP A 66 22.35 5.05 -10.78
N LYS A 67 21.20 5.34 -10.15
CA LYS A 67 21.08 5.48 -8.69
C LYS A 67 20.32 4.29 -8.11
N PRO A 68 20.80 3.63 -7.03
CA PRO A 68 20.07 2.53 -6.38
C PRO A 68 18.66 2.92 -5.94
N LEU A 69 17.70 2.00 -6.08
CA LEU A 69 16.27 2.23 -5.78
C LEU A 69 16.06 2.77 -4.35
N HIS A 70 16.67 2.11 -3.34
CA HIS A 70 16.58 2.54 -1.94
C HIS A 70 17.13 3.96 -1.71
N THR A 71 18.16 4.35 -2.46
CA THR A 71 18.75 5.70 -2.36
C THR A 71 17.76 6.73 -2.90
N CYS A 72 17.06 6.44 -4.02
CA CYS A 72 16.04 7.33 -4.55
C CYS A 72 14.90 7.55 -3.54
N VAL A 73 14.45 6.47 -2.88
CA VAL A 73 13.41 6.56 -1.83
C VAL A 73 13.91 7.40 -0.65
N ASN A 74 15.12 7.16 -0.15
CA ASN A 74 15.69 7.91 0.98
C ASN A 74 15.79 9.41 0.68
N GLU A 75 16.39 9.78 -0.45
CA GLU A 75 16.55 11.19 -0.83
C GLU A 75 15.18 11.88 -0.99
N SER A 76 14.19 11.16 -1.52
CA SER A 76 12.83 11.69 -1.65
C SER A 76 12.21 11.96 -0.29
N LEU A 77 12.39 11.05 0.67
CA LEU A 77 11.93 11.24 2.04
C LEU A 77 12.64 12.40 2.75
N ASP A 78 13.95 12.56 2.56
CA ASP A 78 14.72 13.60 3.21
C ASP A 78 14.19 14.99 2.88
N THR A 79 13.67 15.19 1.65
CA THR A 79 13.04 16.47 1.25
C THR A 79 11.73 16.75 1.97
N LEU A 80 11.09 15.73 2.55
CA LEU A 80 9.76 15.82 3.16
C LEU A 80 9.78 15.85 4.69
N ARG A 81 10.92 15.48 5.32
CA ARG A 81 11.03 15.32 6.78
C ARG A 81 10.62 16.57 7.54
N GLU A 82 11.04 17.76 7.09
CA GLU A 82 10.67 19.01 7.74
C GLU A 82 9.19 19.37 7.52
N ARG A 83 8.67 19.14 6.31
CA ARG A 83 7.28 19.46 5.96
C ARG A 83 6.28 18.62 6.73
N PHE A 84 6.57 17.32 6.90
CA PHE A 84 5.70 16.33 7.54
C PHE A 84 6.25 15.85 8.89
N ASP A 85 7.00 16.72 9.59
CA ASP A 85 7.53 16.42 10.93
C ASP A 85 6.37 16.06 11.87
N PRO A 86 6.41 14.89 12.53
CA PRO A 86 5.39 14.48 13.51
C PRO A 86 5.10 15.53 14.59
N ALA A 87 6.09 16.35 14.96
CA ALA A 87 5.89 17.44 15.94
C ALA A 87 4.87 18.50 15.50
N ARG A 88 4.48 18.54 14.22
CA ARG A 88 3.48 19.45 13.68
C ARG A 88 2.04 18.92 13.79
N TYR A 89 1.88 17.66 14.23
CA TYR A 89 0.60 16.99 14.32
C TYR A 89 0.23 16.75 15.79
N GLU A 90 -1.05 16.84 16.08
CA GLU A 90 -1.58 16.45 17.38
C GLU A 90 -1.17 14.97 17.64
N GLN A 91 -0.87 14.63 18.87
CA GLN A 91 -0.37 13.30 19.26
C GLN A 91 0.99 12.89 18.64
N GLY A 92 1.64 13.75 17.86
CA GLY A 92 2.93 13.43 17.24
C GLY A 92 2.85 12.38 16.13
N ILE A 93 1.68 12.20 15.50
CA ILE A 93 1.46 11.24 14.43
C ILE A 93 1.18 11.98 13.13
N GLY A 94 2.16 12.03 12.24
CA GLY A 94 2.02 12.59 10.90
C GLY A 94 1.43 11.59 9.90
N PRO A 95 1.21 12.00 8.63
CA PRO A 95 0.77 11.14 7.57
C PRO A 95 1.83 10.09 7.23
N SER A 96 1.36 8.99 6.68
CA SER A 96 2.20 7.88 6.23
C SER A 96 1.65 7.30 4.93
N ALA A 97 2.40 6.38 4.33
CA ALA A 97 1.90 5.60 3.21
C ALA A 97 2.55 4.21 3.18
N SER A 98 1.80 3.20 2.78
CA SER A 98 2.38 1.96 2.32
C SER A 98 2.89 2.17 0.89
N LEU A 99 3.93 1.44 0.52
CA LEU A 99 4.62 1.60 -0.75
C LEU A 99 4.96 0.24 -1.35
N ALA A 100 4.58 0.04 -2.60
CA ALA A 100 5.16 -0.95 -3.48
C ALA A 100 5.80 -0.24 -4.68
N VAL A 101 7.12 -0.38 -4.84
CA VAL A 101 7.83 0.20 -5.98
C VAL A 101 8.68 -0.86 -6.69
N VAL A 102 8.59 -0.87 -8.02
CA VAL A 102 9.38 -1.72 -8.90
C VAL A 102 10.21 -0.86 -9.84
N ARG A 103 11.47 -1.20 -10.00
CA ARG A 103 12.38 -0.69 -11.05
C ARG A 103 12.81 -1.82 -11.95
N CYS A 104 12.66 -1.62 -13.27
CA CYS A 104 13.10 -2.59 -14.26
C CYS A 104 14.41 -2.16 -14.91
N HIS A 105 15.40 -3.07 -14.97
CA HIS A 105 16.64 -2.83 -15.73
C HIS A 105 17.27 -4.15 -16.20
N ASN A 106 17.73 -4.16 -17.45
CA ASN A 106 18.52 -5.27 -18.02
C ASN A 106 17.94 -6.68 -17.81
N GLY A 107 16.61 -6.85 -17.91
CA GLY A 107 15.94 -8.13 -17.70
C GLY A 107 15.74 -8.54 -16.24
N TRP A 108 15.97 -7.62 -15.30
CA TRP A 108 15.72 -7.78 -13.88
C TRP A 108 14.74 -6.71 -13.39
N MET A 109 14.03 -7.01 -12.31
CA MET A 109 13.32 -6.01 -11.53
C MET A 109 13.85 -5.95 -10.11
N GLU A 110 13.96 -4.74 -9.58
CA GLU A 110 14.13 -4.45 -8.17
C GLU A 110 12.74 -4.16 -7.58
N LEU A 111 12.38 -4.83 -6.48
CA LEU A 111 11.12 -4.63 -5.76
C LEU A 111 11.43 -4.16 -4.34
N LEU A 112 10.81 -3.07 -3.90
CA LEU A 112 10.88 -2.57 -2.53
C LEU A 112 9.45 -2.37 -2.00
N LEU A 113 9.18 -2.92 -0.82
CA LEU A 113 7.90 -2.82 -0.12
C LEU A 113 8.09 -2.14 1.24
N LEU A 114 7.12 -1.30 1.63
CA LEU A 114 6.95 -0.75 2.98
C LEU A 114 5.45 -0.73 3.30
N GLY A 115 5.09 -1.07 4.53
CA GLY A 115 3.67 -1.16 4.93
C GLY A 115 3.02 -2.43 4.41
N ASP A 116 1.78 -2.34 3.95
CA ASP A 116 0.90 -3.45 3.57
C ASP A 116 0.54 -3.53 2.09
N CYS A 117 1.09 -2.64 1.25
CA CYS A 117 1.01 -2.86 -0.19
C CYS A 117 1.57 -4.22 -0.59
N THR A 118 0.92 -4.89 -1.53
CA THR A 118 1.24 -6.24 -1.99
C THR A 118 1.74 -6.24 -3.44
N ALA A 119 2.63 -7.17 -3.75
CA ALA A 119 3.08 -7.51 -5.09
C ALA A 119 2.72 -8.97 -5.43
N LEU A 120 1.95 -9.19 -6.50
CA LEU A 120 1.61 -10.50 -7.04
C LEU A 120 2.46 -10.76 -8.28
N ILE A 121 3.45 -11.65 -8.17
CA ILE A 121 4.38 -12.00 -9.23
C ILE A 121 3.80 -13.16 -10.03
N LEU A 122 3.56 -12.92 -11.31
CA LEU A 122 2.87 -13.84 -12.21
C LEU A 122 3.90 -14.57 -13.08
N SER A 123 3.95 -15.89 -13.00
CA SER A 123 4.80 -16.73 -13.83
C SER A 123 4.11 -17.15 -15.13
N THR A 124 4.88 -17.43 -16.18
CA THR A 124 4.37 -17.91 -17.47
C THR A 124 3.75 -19.30 -17.40
N ASP A 125 4.04 -20.07 -16.35
CA ASP A 125 3.45 -21.40 -16.08
C ASP A 125 2.14 -21.32 -15.28
N GLY A 126 1.63 -20.10 -15.03
CA GLY A 126 0.37 -19.84 -14.33
C GLY A 126 0.47 -19.78 -12.81
N ARG A 127 1.66 -19.90 -12.22
CA ARG A 127 1.85 -19.70 -10.77
C ARG A 127 1.82 -18.22 -10.43
N THR A 128 1.27 -17.91 -9.25
CA THR A 128 1.34 -16.58 -8.64
C THR A 128 2.09 -16.68 -7.31
N GLU A 129 3.06 -15.81 -7.12
CA GLU A 129 3.75 -15.64 -5.85
C GLU A 129 3.32 -14.30 -5.22
N ARG A 130 2.81 -14.35 -3.99
CA ARG A 130 2.44 -13.18 -3.21
C ARG A 130 3.63 -12.72 -2.39
N THR A 131 4.04 -11.47 -2.58
CA THR A 131 5.10 -10.82 -1.79
C THR A 131 4.50 -9.62 -1.05
N TYR A 132 4.58 -9.63 0.27
CA TYR A 132 4.03 -8.58 1.15
C TYR A 132 4.76 -8.56 2.49
N LEU A 133 4.60 -7.46 3.23
CA LEU A 133 5.08 -7.32 4.61
C LEU A 133 3.89 -7.45 5.57
N ASN A 134 3.88 -8.48 6.39
CA ASN A 134 2.78 -8.75 7.33
C ASN A 134 2.92 -7.98 8.66
N GLU A 135 3.63 -6.86 8.65
CA GLU A 135 3.93 -6.12 9.89
C GLU A 135 2.74 -5.27 10.34
N VAL A 136 2.05 -4.60 9.41
CA VAL A 136 0.88 -3.73 9.69
C VAL A 136 -0.30 -4.57 10.16
N ALA A 137 -0.63 -5.63 9.43
CA ALA A 137 -1.81 -6.48 9.69
C ALA A 137 -1.87 -7.03 11.12
N ARG A 138 -0.73 -7.30 11.78
CA ARG A 138 -0.74 -7.76 13.18
C ARG A 138 -1.18 -6.68 14.16
N PHE A 139 -0.94 -5.39 13.85
CA PHE A 139 -1.40 -4.27 14.68
C PHE A 139 -2.87 -3.99 14.43
N ASP A 140 -3.32 -4.07 13.19
CA ASP A 140 -4.72 -3.91 12.83
C ASP A 140 -5.58 -5.02 13.43
N ALA A 141 -5.08 -6.25 13.45
CA ALA A 141 -5.72 -7.37 14.12
C ALA A 141 -6.01 -7.09 15.61
N ILE A 142 -5.13 -6.39 16.35
CA ILE A 142 -5.37 -6.04 17.75
C ILE A 142 -6.60 -5.13 17.90
N ALA A 143 -6.72 -4.12 17.04
CA ALA A 143 -7.85 -3.19 17.09
C ALA A 143 -9.15 -3.84 16.59
N LEU A 144 -9.08 -4.70 15.56
CA LEU A 144 -10.23 -5.47 15.06
C LEU A 144 -10.71 -6.50 16.09
N ASP A 145 -9.80 -7.21 16.76
CA ASP A 145 -10.16 -8.14 17.85
C ASP A 145 -10.83 -7.40 19.01
N MET A 146 -10.40 -6.17 19.32
CA MET A 146 -11.07 -5.33 20.31
C MET A 146 -12.48 -4.96 19.87
N ALA A 147 -12.67 -4.55 18.62
CA ALA A 147 -13.99 -4.25 18.06
C ALA A 147 -14.91 -5.48 18.09
N ALA A 148 -14.39 -6.67 17.76
CA ALA A 148 -15.13 -7.93 17.83
C ALA A 148 -15.57 -8.28 19.26
N ARG A 149 -14.71 -8.11 20.27
CA ARG A 149 -15.08 -8.32 21.69
C ARG A 149 -16.20 -7.37 22.13
N ILE A 150 -16.12 -6.09 21.75
CA ILE A 150 -17.17 -5.12 22.06
C ILE A 150 -18.48 -5.52 21.37
N HIS A 151 -18.41 -6.04 20.12
CA HIS A 151 -19.57 -6.60 19.44
C HIS A 151 -20.21 -7.77 20.24
N GLU A 152 -19.41 -8.73 20.69
CA GLU A 152 -19.87 -9.87 21.50
C GLU A 152 -20.50 -9.44 22.81
N GLU A 153 -19.95 -8.45 23.49
CA GLU A 153 -20.43 -7.96 24.79
C GLU A 153 -21.69 -7.09 24.69
N THR A 154 -21.83 -6.32 23.61
CA THR A 154 -22.89 -5.30 23.48
C THR A 154 -23.99 -5.67 22.48
N GLY A 155 -23.74 -6.59 21.55
CA GLY A 155 -24.60 -6.90 20.41
C GLY A 155 -24.66 -5.82 19.32
N LEU A 156 -23.84 -4.76 19.41
CA LEU A 156 -23.73 -3.73 18.39
C LEU A 156 -23.06 -4.29 17.12
N PRO A 157 -23.47 -3.90 15.90
CA PRO A 157 -22.76 -4.29 14.69
C PRO A 157 -21.27 -3.91 14.71
N ILE A 158 -20.38 -4.70 14.10
CA ILE A 158 -18.94 -4.42 14.07
C ILE A 158 -18.67 -3.01 13.52
N ARG A 159 -19.38 -2.58 12.48
CA ARG A 159 -19.26 -1.21 11.93
C ARG A 159 -19.50 -0.08 12.96
N GLU A 160 -20.22 -0.36 14.05
CA GLU A 160 -20.43 0.62 15.11
C GLU A 160 -19.34 0.49 16.19
N THR A 161 -18.88 -0.74 16.45
CA THR A 161 -17.84 -0.99 17.46
C THR A 161 -16.47 -0.47 17.05
N ILE A 162 -16.15 -0.40 15.76
CA ILE A 162 -14.89 0.20 15.27
C ILE A 162 -14.78 1.70 15.62
N HIS A 163 -15.89 2.38 15.88
CA HIS A 163 -15.92 3.78 16.32
C HIS A 163 -15.89 3.93 17.85
N ASN A 164 -15.77 2.83 18.59
CA ASN A 164 -15.65 2.89 20.04
C ASN A 164 -14.36 3.61 20.47
N PRO A 165 -14.40 4.48 21.49
CA PRO A 165 -13.20 5.18 21.96
C PRO A 165 -12.02 4.27 22.29
N LEU A 166 -12.24 3.07 22.84
CA LEU A 166 -11.18 2.10 23.13
C LEU A 166 -10.49 1.59 21.85
N VAL A 167 -11.26 1.34 20.78
CA VAL A 167 -10.70 0.95 19.48
C VAL A 167 -9.89 2.11 18.90
N HIS A 168 -10.39 3.35 19.01
CA HIS A 168 -9.64 4.53 18.56
C HIS A 168 -8.33 4.70 19.33
N GLU A 169 -8.34 4.56 20.66
CA GLU A 169 -7.12 4.59 21.49
C GLU A 169 -6.12 3.51 21.06
N GLN A 170 -6.59 2.31 20.71
CA GLN A 170 -5.74 1.25 20.20
C GLN A 170 -5.15 1.59 18.82
N LEU A 171 -5.93 2.19 17.92
CA LEU A 171 -5.42 2.66 16.62
C LEU A 171 -4.34 3.73 16.79
N VAL A 172 -4.51 4.66 17.71
CA VAL A 172 -3.49 5.65 18.07
C VAL A 172 -2.23 4.96 18.60
N ALA A 173 -2.38 3.99 19.51
CA ALA A 173 -1.25 3.22 20.02
C ALA A 173 -0.53 2.45 18.90
N ASN A 174 -1.27 1.86 17.95
CA ASN A 174 -0.70 1.20 16.77
C ASN A 174 0.11 2.20 15.91
N ARG A 175 -0.41 3.39 15.68
CA ARG A 175 0.28 4.44 14.90
C ARG A 175 1.58 4.90 15.57
N HIS A 176 1.67 4.94 16.88
CA HIS A 176 2.93 5.22 17.60
C HIS A 176 3.99 4.15 17.39
N MET A 177 3.62 2.96 16.92
CA MET A 177 4.58 1.90 16.59
C MET A 177 5.21 2.04 15.19
N MET A 178 4.77 2.99 14.37
CA MET A 178 5.35 3.27 13.06
C MET A 178 6.86 3.50 13.16
N ASN A 179 7.64 2.74 12.39
CA ASN A 179 9.10 2.82 12.30
C ASN A 179 9.87 2.62 13.62
N GLN A 180 9.21 2.07 14.65
CA GLN A 180 9.83 1.67 15.91
C GLN A 180 10.45 0.25 15.81
N PRO A 181 11.44 -0.10 16.65
CA PRO A 181 12.08 -1.42 16.59
C PRO A 181 11.13 -2.61 16.78
N ALA A 182 10.08 -2.46 17.60
CA ALA A 182 9.06 -3.49 17.86
C ALA A 182 7.78 -3.25 17.04
N GLY A 183 7.79 -2.26 16.16
CA GLY A 183 6.65 -1.84 15.38
C GLY A 183 6.65 -2.40 13.96
N TYR A 184 6.23 -1.58 13.03
CA TYR A 184 6.17 -1.89 11.62
C TYR A 184 6.81 -0.77 10.77
N ARG A 185 7.30 -1.15 9.61
CA ARG A 185 7.96 -0.22 8.67
C ARG A 185 6.93 0.33 7.71
N ILE A 186 6.91 1.66 7.58
CA ILE A 186 6.01 2.37 6.68
C ILE A 186 6.68 3.64 6.17
N LEU A 187 6.29 4.12 5.00
CA LEU A 187 6.78 5.39 4.45
C LEU A 187 6.21 6.56 5.26
N SER A 188 7.08 7.35 5.90
CA SER A 188 6.71 8.56 6.65
C SER A 188 7.94 9.44 6.88
N ALA A 189 7.77 10.61 7.47
CA ALA A 189 8.90 11.46 7.86
C ALA A 189 9.85 10.79 8.87
N THR A 190 9.39 9.75 9.60
CA THR A 190 10.19 9.00 10.58
C THR A 190 10.84 7.73 10.04
N THR A 191 10.65 7.40 8.75
CA THR A 191 11.24 6.21 8.14
C THR A 191 12.76 6.25 8.28
N LYS A 192 13.32 5.16 8.82
CA LYS A 192 14.77 4.99 8.90
C LYS A 192 15.37 4.79 7.51
N PRO A 193 16.63 5.18 7.30
CA PRO A 193 17.27 4.99 6.01
C PRO A 193 17.17 3.54 5.54
N LEU A 194 16.69 3.36 4.31
CA LEU A 194 16.63 2.09 3.63
C LEU A 194 18.01 1.74 3.07
N THR A 195 18.25 0.45 2.93
CA THR A 195 19.52 -0.11 2.44
C THR A 195 19.27 -1.06 1.27
N SER A 196 20.33 -1.55 0.66
CA SER A 196 20.21 -2.56 -0.41
C SER A 196 19.54 -3.87 0.07
N THR A 197 19.53 -4.15 1.38
CA THR A 197 18.86 -5.35 1.94
C THR A 197 17.34 -5.21 1.98
N ASP A 198 16.82 -4.00 1.77
CA ASP A 198 15.38 -3.72 1.68
C ASP A 198 14.84 -3.89 0.25
N VAL A 199 15.72 -4.19 -0.71
CA VAL A 199 15.40 -4.34 -2.13
C VAL A 199 15.57 -5.79 -2.54
N MET A 200 14.51 -6.39 -3.06
CA MET A 200 14.54 -7.71 -3.70
C MET A 200 14.91 -7.57 -5.16
N SER A 201 15.80 -8.42 -5.66
CA SER A 201 16.17 -8.47 -7.08
C SER A 201 15.63 -9.75 -7.69
N ILE A 202 14.80 -9.64 -8.74
CA ILE A 202 14.05 -10.74 -9.34
C ILE A 202 14.29 -10.74 -10.85
N SER A 203 14.66 -11.91 -11.43
CA SER A 203 14.78 -12.05 -12.88
C SER A 203 13.41 -11.97 -13.55
N LEU A 204 13.30 -11.30 -14.67
CA LEU A 204 12.09 -11.29 -15.50
C LEU A 204 11.93 -12.58 -16.34
N ASP A 205 12.95 -13.43 -16.38
CA ASP A 205 12.88 -14.70 -17.12
C ASP A 205 11.83 -15.63 -16.50
N GLY A 206 10.89 -16.09 -17.32
CA GLY A 206 9.79 -16.96 -16.87
C GLY A 206 8.64 -16.23 -16.19
N LEU A 207 8.68 -14.89 -16.08
CA LEU A 207 7.56 -14.10 -15.59
C LEU A 207 6.65 -13.65 -16.74
N ALA A 208 5.34 -13.64 -16.48
CA ALA A 208 4.31 -13.05 -17.31
C ALA A 208 4.08 -11.58 -16.97
N GLY A 209 4.22 -11.22 -15.68
CA GLY A 209 4.00 -9.86 -15.19
C GLY A 209 4.03 -9.73 -13.68
N ILE A 210 3.64 -8.58 -13.20
CA ILE A 210 3.48 -8.27 -11.78
C ILE A 210 2.26 -7.38 -11.58
N ILE A 211 1.48 -7.61 -10.51
CA ILE A 211 0.44 -6.68 -10.06
C ILE A 211 0.87 -6.11 -8.73
N LEU A 212 0.93 -4.78 -8.63
CA LEU A 212 1.07 -4.05 -7.38
C LEU A 212 -0.31 -3.58 -6.94
N HIS A 213 -0.67 -3.74 -5.67
CA HIS A 213 -1.95 -3.24 -5.18
C HIS A 213 -1.88 -2.76 -3.73
N SER A 214 -2.83 -1.85 -3.36
CA SER A 214 -3.10 -1.44 -1.98
C SER A 214 -3.96 -2.48 -1.26
N ASP A 215 -4.06 -2.38 0.07
CA ASP A 215 -4.81 -3.32 0.91
C ASP A 215 -6.31 -3.39 0.57
N GLY A 216 -6.87 -2.33 -0.06
CA GLY A 216 -8.24 -2.35 -0.55
C GLY A 216 -8.55 -3.53 -1.49
N PHE A 217 -7.56 -4.12 -2.14
CA PHE A 217 -7.71 -5.31 -2.98
C PHE A 217 -7.34 -6.64 -2.29
N ASP A 218 -6.95 -6.67 -1.04
CA ASP A 218 -6.45 -7.88 -0.36
C ASP A 218 -7.40 -9.08 -0.45
N ASN A 219 -8.72 -8.84 -0.41
CA ASN A 219 -9.73 -9.90 -0.53
C ASN A 219 -10.05 -10.28 -1.98
N MET A 220 -9.38 -9.70 -2.97
CA MET A 220 -9.64 -9.86 -4.40
C MET A 220 -8.44 -10.42 -5.18
N GLU A 221 -7.39 -10.91 -4.52
CA GLU A 221 -6.16 -11.37 -5.18
C GLU A 221 -6.40 -12.50 -6.18
N ASP A 222 -7.30 -13.45 -5.88
CA ASP A 222 -7.69 -14.51 -6.81
C ASP A 222 -8.38 -13.96 -8.07
N ASP A 223 -9.13 -12.87 -7.94
CA ASP A 223 -9.80 -12.22 -9.07
C ASP A 223 -8.86 -11.30 -9.84
N LEU A 224 -7.91 -10.64 -9.15
CA LEU A 224 -6.85 -9.83 -9.77
C LEU A 224 -5.96 -10.68 -10.70
N THR A 225 -5.69 -11.94 -10.31
CA THR A 225 -4.80 -12.84 -11.06
C THR A 225 -5.52 -13.73 -12.07
N ARG A 226 -6.87 -13.72 -12.08
CA ARG A 226 -7.68 -14.53 -13.00
C ARG A 226 -7.53 -14.06 -14.44
N GLN A 227 -7.13 -14.99 -15.31
CA GLN A 227 -6.94 -14.72 -16.74
C GLN A 227 -8.27 -14.69 -17.52
N PRO A 228 -8.44 -13.78 -18.50
CA PRO A 228 -7.57 -12.62 -18.73
C PRO A 228 -7.69 -11.62 -17.57
N ILE A 229 -6.58 -10.97 -17.22
CA ILE A 229 -6.56 -9.96 -16.16
C ILE A 229 -7.48 -8.79 -16.56
N ASP A 230 -8.37 -8.40 -15.64
CA ASP A 230 -9.30 -7.27 -15.82
C ASP A 230 -9.50 -6.59 -14.45
N LEU A 231 -8.69 -5.55 -14.18
CA LEU A 231 -8.76 -4.80 -12.92
C LEU A 231 -10.14 -4.16 -12.71
N GLY A 232 -10.80 -3.73 -13.80
CA GLY A 232 -12.14 -3.16 -13.71
C GLY A 232 -13.20 -4.18 -13.28
N ARG A 233 -13.07 -5.45 -13.71
CA ARG A 233 -13.94 -6.54 -13.22
C ARG A 233 -13.69 -6.79 -11.73
N SER A 234 -12.44 -6.93 -11.32
CA SER A 234 -12.06 -7.16 -9.92
C SER A 234 -12.57 -6.04 -9.02
N TYR A 235 -12.46 -4.79 -9.47
CA TYR A 235 -13.01 -3.64 -8.74
C TYR A 235 -14.54 -3.70 -8.58
N ARG A 236 -15.27 -4.03 -9.63
CA ARG A 236 -16.75 -4.17 -9.54
C ARG A 236 -17.14 -5.26 -8.55
N MET A 237 -16.40 -6.37 -8.52
CA MET A 237 -16.63 -7.46 -7.57
C MET A 237 -16.30 -7.03 -6.13
N LEU A 238 -15.21 -6.29 -5.92
CA LEU A 238 -14.87 -5.70 -4.63
C LEU A 238 -16.00 -4.81 -4.10
N ARG A 239 -16.51 -3.87 -4.90
CA ARG A 239 -17.58 -2.96 -4.48
C ARG A 239 -18.90 -3.71 -4.19
N GLU A 240 -19.20 -4.79 -4.92
CA GLU A 240 -20.34 -5.64 -4.62
C GLU A 240 -20.14 -6.42 -3.30
N LEU A 241 -18.93 -6.93 -3.05
CA LEU A 241 -18.57 -7.55 -1.78
C LEU A 241 -18.80 -6.60 -0.61
N GLU A 242 -18.25 -5.39 -0.67
CA GLU A 242 -18.38 -4.37 0.36
C GLU A 242 -19.82 -3.96 0.60
N ARG A 243 -20.61 -3.80 -0.48
CA ARG A 243 -22.04 -3.47 -0.41
C ARG A 243 -22.84 -4.57 0.29
N THR A 244 -22.50 -5.84 0.09
CA THR A 244 -23.19 -6.99 0.69
C THR A 244 -22.71 -7.31 2.10
N ASP A 245 -21.57 -6.73 2.52
CA ASP A 245 -20.98 -6.88 3.87
C ASP A 245 -20.90 -5.52 4.59
N ALA A 246 -21.98 -4.73 4.50
CA ALA A 246 -22.01 -3.39 5.10
C ALA A 246 -21.90 -3.37 6.63
N ASP A 247 -22.16 -4.51 7.30
CA ASP A 247 -21.99 -4.69 8.74
C ASP A 247 -20.58 -5.17 9.15
N LEU A 248 -19.69 -5.37 8.16
CA LEU A 248 -18.29 -5.80 8.33
C LEU A 248 -18.11 -7.18 9.00
N ASN A 249 -19.11 -8.05 8.88
CA ASN A 249 -19.11 -9.35 9.56
C ASN A 249 -18.30 -10.43 8.83
N ARG A 250 -18.21 -10.35 7.50
CA ARG A 250 -17.49 -11.35 6.66
C ARG A 250 -16.01 -11.01 6.56
N TYR A 251 -15.70 -9.72 6.47
CA TYR A 251 -14.35 -9.18 6.35
C TYR A 251 -14.21 -8.01 7.34
N PRO A 252 -13.83 -8.27 8.60
CA PRO A 252 -13.63 -7.23 9.59
C PRO A 252 -12.58 -6.23 9.09
N ARG A 253 -12.95 -4.96 9.00
CA ARG A 253 -12.13 -3.84 8.55
C ARG A 253 -12.62 -2.53 9.18
N PHE A 254 -11.86 -1.47 9.08
CA PHE A 254 -12.20 -0.20 9.74
C PHE A 254 -13.14 0.71 8.92
N LYS A 255 -13.33 0.42 7.64
CA LYS A 255 -14.16 1.21 6.71
C LYS A 255 -15.10 0.27 5.95
N ILE A 256 -16.26 0.77 5.51
CA ILE A 256 -17.18 -0.02 4.66
C ILE A 256 -16.53 -0.29 3.30
N GLY A 257 -15.94 0.73 2.68
CA GLY A 257 -15.12 0.62 1.48
C GLY A 257 -13.78 1.32 1.70
N ASP A 258 -12.70 0.73 1.21
CA ASP A 258 -11.39 1.36 1.21
C ASP A 258 -11.00 1.85 -0.18
N ASP A 259 -9.99 2.73 -0.25
CA ASP A 259 -9.39 3.09 -1.51
C ASP A 259 -8.85 1.81 -2.17
N ALA A 260 -9.02 1.67 -3.47
CA ALA A 260 -8.68 0.45 -4.18
C ALA A 260 -7.80 0.78 -5.38
N THR A 261 -6.53 0.46 -5.26
CA THR A 261 -5.52 0.79 -6.25
C THR A 261 -4.76 -0.46 -6.69
N ALA A 262 -4.67 -0.67 -8.01
CA ALA A 262 -3.89 -1.74 -8.60
C ALA A 262 -3.21 -1.30 -9.90
N LEU A 263 -1.98 -1.77 -10.08
CA LEU A 263 -1.16 -1.52 -11.27
C LEU A 263 -0.65 -2.86 -11.81
N TYR A 264 -1.12 -3.25 -12.99
CA TYR A 264 -0.67 -4.45 -13.69
C TYR A 264 0.39 -4.10 -14.73
N LEU A 265 1.54 -4.74 -14.60
CA LEU A 265 2.69 -4.62 -15.49
C LEU A 265 2.92 -5.96 -16.18
N GLU A 266 2.97 -5.95 -17.52
CA GLU A 266 3.33 -7.11 -18.31
C GLU A 266 4.84 -7.14 -18.58
N VAL A 267 5.40 -8.35 -18.63
CA VAL A 267 6.76 -8.60 -19.11
C VAL A 267 6.72 -8.69 -20.62
N VAL A 268 7.44 -7.79 -21.29
CA VAL A 268 7.52 -7.73 -22.75
C VAL A 268 8.98 -7.67 -23.22
N PRO A 269 9.29 -8.05 -24.47
CA PRO A 269 10.60 -7.77 -25.06
C PRO A 269 10.90 -6.27 -25.08
N ALA A 270 12.17 -5.89 -24.77
CA ALA A 270 12.63 -4.50 -24.76
C ALA A 270 12.83 -3.95 -26.19
#